data_53e5cbcab57bdd4ac8d7fb0b9f15f00a
#
_entry.id   53e5cbcab57bdd4ac8d7fb0b9f15f00a
#
_cell.length_a   1.000
_cell.length_b   1.000
_cell.length_c   1.000
_cell.angle_alpha   90.00
_cell.angle_beta   90.00
_cell.angle_gamma   90.00
#
_symmetry.space_group_name_H-M   'P 1'
#
loop_
_entity.id
_entity.type
_entity.pdbx_description
1 polymer ?
#
loop_
_entity_poly.entity_id
_entity_poly.type
_entity_poly.pdbx_seq_one_letter_code
_entity_poly.pdbx_strand_id
1 'polypeptide(L)'
;MYDYFDAPPMGDKVAAYFDLDGTLLDSSSEKTLTAELAKRRPWRIPIGTVMWTIGLLGNLLRGRSFYDAARNRGHFALASWAVLENYSGRIAEENLANKIPIAAKQCLEWHRGQGHRLVLVTATIAPMAEAMAKVLGMDAVYGCGPETRTGILSGSESGWSVPRRKGKVPVVKQDAMDNGHDLSKCYGYGNTMADTWFMQITGNPVAVNPGNAMKKMAIENGWEIKSWKL
;
A
#
# COMPACT_ATOMS: atom_id res chain seq x y z
N MET A 1 20.15 3.30 13.54
CA MET A 1 18.79 3.46 14.09
C MET A 1 18.25 4.73 13.46
N TYR A 2 17.44 4.65 12.41
CA TYR A 2 16.87 5.86 11.80
C TYR A 2 15.86 6.44 12.80
N ASP A 3 16.08 7.68 13.18
CA ASP A 3 15.11 8.43 13.98
C ASP A 3 13.94 8.78 13.05
N TYR A 4 12.81 8.09 13.21
CA TYR A 4 11.63 8.23 12.35
C TYR A 4 11.04 9.65 12.37
N PHE A 5 11.50 10.49 13.31
CA PHE A 5 11.01 11.85 13.55
C PHE A 5 12.06 12.93 13.27
N ASP A 6 13.16 12.61 12.56
CA ASP A 6 14.06 13.64 12.05
C ASP A 6 13.29 14.66 11.21
N ALA A 7 13.77 15.91 11.23
CA ALA A 7 13.13 17.00 10.50
C ALA A 7 12.79 16.61 9.07
N PRO A 8 11.56 16.89 8.59
CA PRO A 8 11.16 16.55 7.24
C PRO A 8 12.03 17.28 6.22
N PRO A 9 12.27 16.66 5.04
CA PRO A 9 12.95 17.35 3.95
C PRO A 9 12.18 18.63 3.60
N MET A 10 12.89 19.72 3.42
CA MET A 10 12.33 21.03 3.06
C MET A 10 12.55 21.27 1.58
N GLY A 11 11.49 21.39 0.83
CA GLY A 11 11.45 21.79 -0.57
C GLY A 11 10.32 22.79 -0.80
N ASP A 12 10.05 23.13 -2.03
CA ASP A 12 8.97 24.04 -2.43
C ASP A 12 7.76 23.30 -3.07
N LYS A 13 7.94 22.02 -3.39
CA LYS A 13 6.93 21.20 -4.05
C LYS A 13 6.05 20.43 -3.07
N VAL A 14 4.88 20.06 -3.51
CA VAL A 14 3.88 19.33 -2.72
C VAL A 14 3.57 17.98 -3.37
N ALA A 15 3.48 16.94 -2.55
CA ALA A 15 2.98 15.63 -2.95
C ALA A 15 1.77 15.22 -2.10
N ALA A 16 0.97 14.33 -2.66
CA ALA A 16 -0.10 13.64 -1.97
C ALA A 16 0.22 12.13 -1.96
N TYR A 17 0.45 11.60 -0.77
CA TYR A 17 0.78 10.19 -0.52
C TYR A 17 -0.48 9.43 -0.11
N PHE A 18 -0.78 8.36 -0.82
CA PHE A 18 -2.00 7.58 -0.62
C PHE A 18 -1.69 6.13 -0.26
N ASP A 19 -2.43 5.58 0.69
CA ASP A 19 -2.63 4.15 0.77
C ASP A 19 -3.68 3.68 -0.25
N LEU A 20 -3.73 2.38 -0.56
CA LEU A 20 -4.62 1.82 -1.58
C LEU A 20 -5.89 1.22 -0.97
N ASP A 21 -5.74 0.08 -0.30
CA ASP A 21 -6.85 -0.79 0.11
C ASP A 21 -7.65 -0.19 1.27
N GLY A 22 -8.93 0.13 1.04
CA GLY A 22 -9.78 0.82 2.01
C GLY A 22 -9.61 2.35 2.02
N THR A 23 -8.66 2.89 1.26
CA THR A 23 -8.43 4.32 1.06
C THR A 23 -8.91 4.75 -0.33
N LEU A 24 -8.12 4.55 -1.37
CA LEU A 24 -8.51 4.85 -2.76
C LEU A 24 -9.41 3.78 -3.38
N LEU A 25 -9.38 2.58 -2.82
CA LEU A 25 -10.10 1.42 -3.31
C LEU A 25 -11.03 0.88 -2.21
N ASP A 26 -12.35 0.83 -2.46
CA ASP A 26 -13.32 0.22 -1.54
C ASP A 26 -13.33 -1.32 -1.69
N SER A 27 -12.15 -1.91 -1.58
CA SER A 27 -11.92 -3.36 -1.69
C SER A 27 -10.52 -3.70 -1.20
N SER A 28 -10.16 -4.99 -1.20
CA SER A 28 -8.79 -5.45 -1.01
C SER A 28 -8.24 -6.01 -2.33
N SER A 29 -7.30 -5.28 -2.90
CA SER A 29 -6.67 -5.59 -4.17
C SER A 29 -5.94 -6.95 -4.13
N GLU A 30 -5.19 -7.21 -3.07
CA GLU A 30 -4.44 -8.45 -2.93
C GLU A 30 -5.33 -9.68 -2.68
N LYS A 31 -6.45 -9.52 -1.95
CA LYS A 31 -7.44 -10.61 -1.80
C LYS A 31 -8.08 -10.94 -3.14
N THR A 32 -8.38 -9.94 -3.96
CA THR A 32 -8.95 -10.14 -5.30
C THR A 32 -7.96 -10.88 -6.20
N LEU A 33 -6.68 -10.50 -6.18
CA LEU A 33 -5.62 -11.21 -6.91
C LEU A 33 -5.49 -12.66 -6.44
N THR A 34 -5.46 -12.90 -5.13
CA THR A 34 -5.36 -14.24 -4.56
C THR A 34 -6.55 -15.11 -4.96
N ALA A 35 -7.76 -14.57 -4.91
CA ALA A 35 -8.98 -15.27 -5.29
C ALA A 35 -8.98 -15.64 -6.79
N GLU A 36 -8.55 -14.74 -7.65
CA GLU A 36 -8.47 -15.00 -9.09
C GLU A 36 -7.40 -16.06 -9.43
N LEU A 37 -6.25 -16.01 -8.75
CA LEU A 37 -5.23 -17.06 -8.86
C LEU A 37 -5.77 -18.43 -8.40
N ALA A 38 -6.50 -18.48 -7.30
CA ALA A 38 -7.10 -19.71 -6.78
C ALA A 38 -8.17 -20.26 -7.73
N LYS A 39 -9.01 -19.39 -8.30
CA LYS A 39 -10.05 -19.76 -9.26
C LYS A 39 -9.47 -20.39 -10.54
N ARG A 40 -8.41 -19.80 -11.07
CA ARG A 40 -7.80 -20.27 -12.33
C ARG A 40 -6.83 -21.42 -12.14
N ARG A 41 -6.27 -21.58 -10.94
CA ARG A 41 -5.30 -22.62 -10.61
C ARG A 41 -5.62 -23.22 -9.24
N PRO A 42 -6.74 -23.97 -9.11
CA PRO A 42 -7.22 -24.43 -7.79
C PRO A 42 -6.24 -25.37 -7.08
N TRP A 43 -5.38 -26.07 -7.81
CA TRP A 43 -4.31 -26.90 -7.24
C TRP A 43 -3.31 -26.11 -6.38
N ARG A 44 -3.25 -24.77 -6.54
CA ARG A 44 -2.39 -23.91 -5.73
C ARG A 44 -2.93 -23.66 -4.32
N ILE A 45 -4.21 -23.86 -4.07
CA ILE A 45 -4.84 -23.60 -2.78
C ILE A 45 -4.15 -24.39 -1.66
N PRO A 46 -4.03 -25.75 -1.75
CA PRO A 46 -3.36 -26.53 -0.71
C PRO A 46 -1.87 -26.14 -0.56
N ILE A 47 -1.17 -25.92 -1.66
CA ILE A 47 0.23 -25.51 -1.64
C ILE A 47 0.41 -24.14 -0.97
N GLY A 48 -0.38 -23.15 -1.39
CA GLY A 48 -0.36 -21.81 -0.84
C GLY A 48 -0.69 -21.79 0.66
N THR A 49 -1.65 -22.62 1.09
CA THR A 49 -2.00 -22.77 2.50
C THR A 49 -0.84 -23.34 3.31
N VAL A 50 -0.20 -24.41 2.83
CA VAL A 50 0.97 -25.00 3.50
C VAL A 50 2.11 -23.99 3.58
N MET A 51 2.46 -23.33 2.48
CA MET A 51 3.54 -22.34 2.45
C MET A 51 3.24 -21.13 3.32
N TRP A 52 1.99 -20.66 3.35
CA TRP A 52 1.57 -19.60 4.25
C TRP A 52 1.68 -20.01 5.72
N THR A 53 1.27 -21.23 6.06
CA THR A 53 1.37 -21.78 7.43
C THR A 53 2.84 -21.90 7.86
N ILE A 54 3.71 -22.39 7.00
CA ILE A 54 5.16 -22.46 7.26
C ILE A 54 5.71 -21.05 7.50
N GLY A 55 5.33 -20.09 6.66
CA GLY A 55 5.73 -18.70 6.81
C GLY A 55 5.23 -18.06 8.10
N LEU A 56 3.97 -18.35 8.49
CA LEU A 56 3.39 -17.92 9.77
C LEU A 56 4.20 -18.45 10.96
N LEU A 57 4.40 -19.77 11.03
CA LEU A 57 5.14 -20.41 12.11
C LEU A 57 6.60 -19.90 12.17
N GLY A 58 7.28 -19.84 11.04
CA GLY A 58 8.66 -19.32 10.97
C GLY A 58 8.79 -17.88 11.43
N ASN A 59 7.80 -17.03 11.15
CA ASN A 59 7.78 -15.64 11.61
C ASN A 59 7.49 -15.53 13.11
N LEU A 60 6.58 -16.35 13.65
CA LEU A 60 6.31 -16.43 15.09
C LEU A 60 7.54 -16.89 15.87
N LEU A 61 8.25 -17.91 15.39
CA LEU A 61 9.51 -18.38 15.99
C LEU A 61 10.62 -17.31 15.98
N ARG A 62 10.57 -16.35 15.04
CA ARG A 62 11.47 -15.18 15.02
C ARG A 62 10.98 -14.02 15.89
N GLY A 63 9.96 -14.23 16.73
CA GLY A 63 9.43 -13.23 17.66
C GLY A 63 8.56 -12.14 17.01
N ARG A 64 8.09 -12.33 15.77
CA ARG A 64 7.14 -11.39 15.15
C ARG A 64 5.76 -11.51 15.79
N SER A 65 5.02 -10.40 15.87
CA SER A 65 3.63 -10.44 16.30
C SER A 65 2.79 -11.33 15.37
N PHE A 66 1.71 -11.92 15.88
CA PHE A 66 0.79 -12.71 15.04
C PHE A 66 0.28 -11.91 13.83
N TYR A 67 -0.02 -10.64 14.03
CA TYR A 67 -0.45 -9.74 12.97
C TYR A 67 0.57 -9.63 11.82
N ASP A 68 1.86 -9.47 12.15
CA ASP A 68 2.92 -9.36 11.14
C ASP A 68 3.29 -10.73 10.56
N ALA A 69 3.23 -11.78 11.37
CA ALA A 69 3.52 -13.16 10.96
C ALA A 69 2.49 -13.68 9.95
N ALA A 70 1.20 -13.37 10.14
CA ALA A 70 0.11 -13.79 9.26
C ALA A 70 0.11 -13.05 7.90
N ARG A 71 0.83 -11.93 7.80
CA ARG A 71 0.97 -11.16 6.55
C ARG A 71 2.16 -11.59 5.68
N ASN A 72 2.55 -12.85 5.76
CA ASN A 72 3.53 -13.41 4.84
C ASN A 72 2.93 -13.65 3.43
N ARG A 73 3.79 -13.84 2.44
CA ARG A 73 3.42 -14.05 1.04
C ARG A 73 3.37 -15.53 0.61
N GLY A 74 3.27 -16.45 1.57
CA GLY A 74 3.24 -17.90 1.30
C GLY A 74 2.14 -18.29 0.33
N HIS A 75 0.99 -17.63 0.33
CA HIS A 75 -0.10 -17.85 -0.61
C HIS A 75 0.25 -17.52 -2.09
N PHE A 76 1.31 -16.75 -2.33
CA PHE A 76 1.87 -16.51 -3.66
C PHE A 76 3.05 -17.43 -4.00
N ALA A 77 3.51 -18.29 -3.09
CA ALA A 77 4.59 -19.21 -3.37
C ALA A 77 4.31 -20.03 -4.63
N LEU A 78 5.34 -20.32 -5.42
CA LEU A 78 5.29 -20.98 -6.70
C LEU A 78 4.51 -20.22 -7.81
N ALA A 79 4.09 -18.97 -7.61
CA ALA A 79 3.68 -18.12 -8.71
C ALA A 79 4.92 -17.51 -9.36
N SER A 80 4.93 -17.35 -10.68
CA SER A 80 5.92 -16.51 -11.33
C SER A 80 5.51 -15.04 -11.27
N TRP A 81 6.50 -14.15 -11.23
CA TRP A 81 6.26 -12.71 -11.29
C TRP A 81 5.46 -12.31 -12.53
N ALA A 82 5.83 -12.84 -13.70
CA ALA A 82 5.10 -12.59 -14.95
C ALA A 82 3.62 -12.97 -14.89
N VAL A 83 3.27 -14.06 -14.18
CA VAL A 83 1.87 -14.44 -13.96
C VAL A 83 1.15 -13.44 -13.07
N LEU A 84 1.81 -12.98 -11.98
CA LEU A 84 1.23 -11.96 -11.10
C LEU A 84 1.03 -10.63 -11.83
N GLU A 85 2.00 -10.19 -12.63
CA GLU A 85 1.93 -8.96 -13.42
C GLU A 85 0.76 -9.01 -14.42
N ASN A 86 0.66 -10.11 -15.18
CA ASN A 86 -0.43 -10.28 -16.15
C ASN A 86 -1.82 -10.28 -15.50
N TYR A 87 -1.98 -11.02 -14.39
CA TYR A 87 -3.26 -11.04 -13.68
C TYR A 87 -3.57 -9.72 -13.00
N SER A 88 -2.58 -9.04 -12.42
CA SER A 88 -2.76 -7.75 -11.77
C SER A 88 -3.26 -6.70 -12.74
N GLY A 89 -2.66 -6.58 -13.93
CA GLY A 89 -3.10 -5.63 -14.94
C GLY A 89 -4.57 -5.81 -15.30
N ARG A 90 -4.94 -7.05 -15.63
CA ARG A 90 -6.32 -7.38 -16.00
C ARG A 90 -7.31 -7.18 -14.85
N ILE A 91 -6.98 -7.61 -13.63
CA ILE A 91 -7.84 -7.46 -12.45
C ILE A 91 -8.02 -5.98 -12.11
N ALA A 92 -6.97 -5.17 -12.22
CA ALA A 92 -7.04 -3.74 -11.96
C ALA A 92 -8.05 -3.06 -12.88
N GLU A 93 -7.99 -3.36 -14.18
CA GLU A 93 -8.86 -2.74 -15.20
C GLU A 93 -10.30 -3.31 -15.15
N GLU A 94 -10.46 -4.62 -15.11
CA GLU A 94 -11.77 -5.27 -15.24
C GLU A 94 -12.58 -5.33 -13.95
N ASN A 95 -11.90 -5.49 -12.80
CA ASN A 95 -12.56 -5.78 -11.53
C ASN A 95 -12.43 -4.66 -10.49
N LEU A 96 -11.29 -3.96 -10.43
CA LEU A 96 -11.00 -3.01 -9.36
C LEU A 96 -11.24 -1.54 -9.76
N ALA A 97 -11.14 -1.18 -11.03
CA ALA A 97 -11.42 0.18 -11.49
C ALA A 97 -12.83 0.68 -11.08
N ASN A 98 -13.81 -0.24 -11.07
CA ASN A 98 -15.18 0.04 -10.62
C ASN A 98 -15.36 0.09 -9.10
N LYS A 99 -14.32 -0.26 -8.35
CA LYS A 99 -14.27 -0.20 -6.88
C LYS A 99 -13.60 1.06 -6.35
N ILE A 100 -13.26 2.01 -7.23
CA ILE A 100 -12.70 3.30 -6.89
C ILE A 100 -13.86 4.27 -6.64
N PRO A 101 -14.08 4.77 -5.41
CA PRO A 101 -15.14 5.71 -5.10
C PRO A 101 -15.02 7.00 -5.92
N ILE A 102 -16.14 7.60 -6.27
CA ILE A 102 -16.19 8.87 -7.00
C ILE A 102 -15.43 9.97 -6.23
N ALA A 103 -15.60 10.03 -4.92
CA ALA A 103 -14.92 10.99 -4.07
C ALA A 103 -13.38 10.82 -4.08
N ALA A 104 -12.88 9.58 -4.19
CA ALA A 104 -11.46 9.33 -4.36
C ALA A 104 -10.95 9.87 -5.70
N LYS A 105 -11.69 9.63 -6.80
CA LYS A 105 -11.35 10.18 -8.13
C LYS A 105 -11.33 11.71 -8.12
N GLN A 106 -12.32 12.33 -7.51
CA GLN A 106 -12.40 13.80 -7.36
C GLN A 106 -11.21 14.36 -6.55
N CYS A 107 -10.80 13.67 -5.50
CA CYS A 107 -9.63 14.06 -4.71
C CYS A 107 -8.34 14.00 -5.54
N LEU A 108 -8.14 12.93 -6.32
CA LEU A 108 -6.99 12.81 -7.22
C LEU A 108 -6.98 13.92 -8.28
N GLU A 109 -8.13 14.21 -8.89
CA GLU A 109 -8.25 15.31 -9.87
C GLU A 109 -7.96 16.67 -9.25
N TRP A 110 -8.43 16.92 -8.03
CA TRP A 110 -8.13 18.15 -7.33
C TRP A 110 -6.61 18.31 -7.13
N HIS A 111 -5.93 17.27 -6.63
CA HIS A 111 -4.48 17.30 -6.47
C HIS A 111 -3.73 17.55 -7.80
N ARG A 112 -4.17 16.90 -8.89
CA ARG A 112 -3.60 17.16 -10.23
C ARG A 112 -3.79 18.63 -10.66
N GLY A 113 -4.98 19.18 -10.40
CA GLY A 113 -5.27 20.59 -10.69
C GLY A 113 -4.41 21.56 -9.88
N GLN A 114 -3.91 21.15 -8.70
CA GLN A 114 -2.97 21.93 -7.91
C GLN A 114 -1.49 21.71 -8.30
N GLY A 115 -1.21 20.82 -9.26
CA GLY A 115 0.15 20.44 -9.62
C GLY A 115 0.88 19.57 -8.57
N HIS A 116 0.13 18.94 -7.66
CA HIS A 116 0.70 18.04 -6.66
C HIS A 116 1.08 16.70 -7.29
N ARG A 117 2.24 16.16 -6.91
CA ARG A 117 2.65 14.82 -7.28
C ARG A 117 1.80 13.78 -6.55
N LEU A 118 1.28 12.80 -7.27
CA LEU A 118 0.45 11.72 -6.74
C LEU A 118 1.30 10.47 -6.51
N VAL A 119 1.39 10.02 -5.27
CA VAL A 119 2.26 8.90 -4.88
C VAL A 119 1.46 7.82 -4.16
N LEU A 120 1.50 6.60 -4.69
CA LEU A 120 0.88 5.44 -4.05
C LEU A 120 1.89 4.73 -3.16
N VAL A 121 1.60 4.59 -1.86
CA VAL A 121 2.46 3.92 -0.87
C VAL A 121 1.65 2.83 -0.18
N THR A 122 1.79 1.58 -0.60
CA THR A 122 0.91 0.50 -0.18
C THR A 122 1.65 -0.76 0.25
N ALA A 123 1.04 -1.51 1.17
CA ALA A 123 1.50 -2.84 1.55
C ALA A 123 1.12 -3.94 0.54
N THR A 124 0.41 -3.61 -0.52
CA THR A 124 0.04 -4.52 -1.60
C THR A 124 1.27 -4.97 -2.38
N ILE A 125 1.24 -6.21 -2.91
CA ILE A 125 2.34 -6.74 -3.73
C ILE A 125 2.56 -5.85 -4.96
N ALA A 126 3.83 -5.60 -5.30
CA ALA A 126 4.23 -4.62 -6.30
C ALA A 126 3.51 -4.74 -7.67
N PRO A 127 3.33 -5.93 -8.28
CA PRO A 127 2.59 -6.04 -9.54
C PRO A 127 1.17 -5.48 -9.47
N MET A 128 0.45 -5.72 -8.37
CA MET A 128 -0.91 -5.22 -8.19
C MET A 128 -0.91 -3.71 -7.85
N ALA A 129 0.05 -3.25 -7.05
CA ALA A 129 0.20 -1.84 -6.74
C ALA A 129 0.48 -1.02 -8.00
N GLU A 130 1.34 -1.49 -8.89
CA GLU A 130 1.68 -0.86 -10.17
C GLU A 130 0.49 -0.84 -11.14
N ALA A 131 -0.23 -1.96 -11.25
CA ALA A 131 -1.42 -2.03 -12.06
C ALA A 131 -2.49 -1.03 -11.59
N MET A 132 -2.71 -0.93 -10.28
CA MET A 132 -3.63 0.05 -9.71
C MET A 132 -3.12 1.49 -9.85
N ALA A 133 -1.82 1.73 -9.68
CA ALA A 133 -1.22 3.04 -9.90
C ALA A 133 -1.45 3.54 -11.33
N LYS A 134 -1.34 2.66 -12.32
CA LYS A 134 -1.65 2.97 -13.72
C LYS A 134 -3.12 3.34 -13.91
N VAL A 135 -4.05 2.57 -13.34
CA VAL A 135 -5.50 2.86 -13.40
C VAL A 135 -5.85 4.20 -12.73
N LEU A 136 -5.17 4.51 -11.62
CA LEU A 136 -5.37 5.75 -10.86
C LEU A 136 -4.61 6.95 -11.42
N GLY A 137 -3.69 6.73 -12.38
CA GLY A 137 -2.83 7.78 -12.94
C GLY A 137 -1.87 8.36 -11.91
N MET A 138 -1.23 7.50 -11.09
CA MET A 138 -0.22 7.93 -10.12
C MET A 138 1.12 8.24 -10.78
N ASP A 139 1.84 9.24 -10.26
CA ASP A 139 3.17 9.63 -10.73
C ASP A 139 4.27 8.69 -10.20
N ALA A 140 4.04 8.09 -9.03
CA ALA A 140 4.92 7.08 -8.46
C ALA A 140 4.15 6.03 -7.64
N VAL A 141 4.78 4.84 -7.49
CA VAL A 141 4.22 3.74 -6.71
C VAL A 141 5.29 2.99 -5.94
N TYR A 142 5.00 2.74 -4.68
CA TYR A 142 5.82 1.96 -3.76
C TYR A 142 4.97 0.82 -3.18
N GLY A 143 5.10 -0.37 -3.75
CA GLY A 143 4.45 -1.61 -3.31
C GLY A 143 5.44 -2.58 -2.66
N CYS A 144 4.94 -3.71 -2.13
CA CYS A 144 5.79 -4.76 -1.58
C CYS A 144 6.42 -5.61 -2.67
N GLY A 145 7.73 -5.67 -2.72
CA GLY A 145 8.46 -6.53 -3.66
C GLY A 145 9.96 -6.37 -3.59
N PRO A 146 10.70 -7.28 -4.22
CA PRO A 146 12.12 -7.10 -4.45
C PRO A 146 12.33 -6.05 -5.55
N GLU A 147 13.53 -5.49 -5.59
CA GLU A 147 13.96 -4.57 -6.65
C GLU A 147 13.91 -5.23 -8.03
N THR A 148 14.41 -6.48 -8.11
CA THR A 148 14.36 -7.28 -9.34
C THR A 148 13.38 -8.43 -9.21
N ARG A 149 12.41 -8.51 -10.11
CA ARG A 149 11.32 -9.48 -10.09
C ARG A 149 11.46 -10.51 -11.23
N THR A 150 12.21 -11.56 -10.97
CA THR A 150 12.43 -12.65 -11.92
C THR A 150 12.07 -14.00 -11.31
N GLY A 151 11.71 -14.96 -12.16
CA GLY A 151 11.47 -16.33 -11.76
C GLY A 151 10.21 -16.54 -10.93
N ILE A 152 10.32 -17.43 -9.95
CA ILE A 152 9.20 -17.95 -9.13
C ILE A 152 9.33 -17.44 -7.70
N LEU A 153 8.20 -17.01 -7.12
CA LEU A 153 8.16 -16.54 -5.75
C LEU A 153 8.36 -17.69 -4.76
N SER A 154 9.20 -17.44 -3.76
CA SER A 154 9.38 -18.35 -2.61
C SER A 154 8.28 -18.22 -1.56
N GLY A 155 7.53 -17.12 -1.57
CA GLY A 155 6.59 -16.74 -0.50
C GLY A 155 7.23 -15.99 0.66
N SER A 156 8.56 -15.79 0.65
CA SER A 156 9.29 -14.98 1.62
C SER A 156 9.35 -13.52 1.16
N GLU A 157 9.33 -12.58 2.12
CA GLU A 157 9.59 -11.14 1.89
C GLU A 157 11.06 -10.76 2.19
N SER A 158 11.95 -11.75 2.28
CA SER A 158 13.38 -11.48 2.56
C SER A 158 14.00 -10.69 1.41
N GLY A 159 14.68 -9.59 1.73
CA GLY A 159 15.27 -8.69 0.73
C GLY A 159 14.28 -7.83 -0.04
N TRP A 160 13.01 -7.79 0.37
CA TRP A 160 12.01 -6.94 -0.26
C TRP A 160 11.95 -5.56 0.38
N SER A 161 11.61 -4.55 -0.42
CA SER A 161 11.00 -3.33 0.10
C SER A 161 9.58 -3.66 0.57
N VAL A 162 9.28 -3.34 1.83
CA VAL A 162 7.96 -3.64 2.45
C VAL A 162 7.40 -2.35 3.06
N PRO A 163 6.73 -1.49 2.26
CA PRO A 163 6.10 -0.27 2.74
C PRO A 163 4.83 -0.60 3.53
N ARG A 164 5.01 -1.14 4.74
CA ARG A 164 3.95 -1.51 5.68
C ARG A 164 4.21 -0.87 7.03
N ARG A 165 3.21 -0.22 7.64
CA ARG A 165 3.33 0.44 8.94
C ARG A 165 4.52 1.43 8.95
N LYS A 166 5.46 1.28 9.88
CA LYS A 166 6.69 2.09 9.95
C LYS A 166 7.52 2.05 8.66
N GLY A 167 7.45 0.96 7.90
CA GLY A 167 8.17 0.83 6.63
C GLY A 167 7.69 1.79 5.53
N LYS A 168 6.53 2.43 5.68
CA LYS A 168 6.09 3.52 4.78
C LYS A 168 6.88 4.82 4.99
N VAL A 169 7.36 5.07 6.22
CA VAL A 169 8.04 6.34 6.57
C VAL A 169 9.32 6.57 5.75
N PRO A 170 10.30 5.64 5.72
CA PRO A 170 11.52 5.87 4.93
C PRO A 170 11.23 6.04 3.45
N VAL A 171 10.21 5.33 2.92
CA VAL A 171 9.81 5.45 1.51
C VAL A 171 9.27 6.84 1.20
N VAL A 172 8.38 7.38 2.03
CA VAL A 172 7.82 8.73 1.87
C VAL A 172 8.90 9.79 2.02
N LYS A 173 9.79 9.66 3.00
CA LYS A 173 10.92 10.59 3.21
C LYS A 173 11.86 10.58 2.00
N GLN A 174 12.19 9.41 1.47
CA GLN A 174 13.08 9.28 0.32
C GLN A 174 12.46 9.90 -0.93
N ASP A 175 11.17 9.57 -1.24
CA ASP A 175 10.47 10.19 -2.37
C ASP A 175 10.40 11.73 -2.25
N ALA A 176 10.15 12.23 -1.04
CA ALA A 176 10.13 13.67 -0.79
C ALA A 176 11.49 14.32 -1.03
N MET A 177 12.58 13.71 -0.56
CA MET A 177 13.95 14.18 -0.79
C MET A 177 14.30 14.20 -2.28
N ASP A 178 14.06 13.09 -2.97
CA ASP A 178 14.44 12.92 -4.38
C ASP A 178 13.69 13.88 -5.31
N ASN A 179 12.49 14.32 -4.92
CA ASN A 179 11.63 15.18 -5.73
C ASN A 179 11.49 16.62 -5.21
N GLY A 180 12.15 16.97 -4.12
CA GLY A 180 12.13 18.31 -3.53
C GLY A 180 10.78 18.69 -2.92
N HIS A 181 10.10 17.74 -2.26
CA HIS A 181 8.84 18.00 -1.58
C HIS A 181 9.05 18.56 -0.17
N ASP A 182 8.22 19.50 0.23
CA ASP A 182 8.09 19.95 1.61
C ASP A 182 7.04 19.12 2.34
N LEU A 183 7.46 18.14 3.13
CA LEU A 183 6.54 17.26 3.85
C LEU A 183 5.57 18.02 4.76
N SER A 184 5.92 19.21 5.25
CA SER A 184 5.02 20.03 6.06
C SER A 184 3.84 20.60 5.27
N LYS A 185 3.92 20.59 3.94
CA LYS A 185 2.85 21.00 3.02
C LYS A 185 2.18 19.82 2.33
N CYS A 186 2.82 18.63 2.35
CA CYS A 186 2.33 17.43 1.71
C CYS A 186 1.09 16.85 2.41
N TYR A 187 0.38 16.02 1.67
CA TYR A 187 -0.84 15.32 2.13
C TYR A 187 -0.55 13.84 2.35
N GLY A 188 -1.18 13.25 3.38
CA GLY A 188 -1.10 11.82 3.66
C GLY A 188 -2.49 11.21 3.86
N TYR A 189 -2.89 10.29 3.00
CA TYR A 189 -4.21 9.65 3.00
C TYR A 189 -4.10 8.18 3.40
N GLY A 190 -4.85 7.77 4.43
CA GLY A 190 -4.87 6.39 4.90
C GLY A 190 -6.13 6.06 5.69
N ASN A 191 -6.42 4.77 5.89
CA ASN A 191 -7.65 4.29 6.54
C ASN A 191 -7.43 3.53 7.84
N THR A 192 -6.19 3.11 8.13
CA THR A 192 -5.87 2.25 9.27
C THR A 192 -4.78 2.83 10.16
N MET A 193 -4.68 2.30 11.40
CA MET A 193 -3.57 2.61 12.32
C MET A 193 -2.19 2.28 11.72
N ALA A 194 -2.12 1.42 10.71
CA ALA A 194 -0.87 1.13 10.00
C ALA A 194 -0.37 2.30 9.15
N ASP A 195 -1.26 3.20 8.76
CA ASP A 195 -0.96 4.33 7.88
C ASP A 195 -0.58 5.58 8.67
N THR A 196 -0.95 5.67 9.94
CA THR A 196 -0.67 6.82 10.79
C THR A 196 0.81 7.18 10.82
N TRP A 197 1.70 6.19 10.69
CA TRP A 197 3.14 6.40 10.69
C TRP A 197 3.64 7.35 9.59
N PHE A 198 3.17 7.18 8.36
CA PHE A 198 3.55 8.09 7.28
C PHE A 198 2.69 9.35 7.25
N MET A 199 1.43 9.25 7.68
CA MET A 199 0.54 10.41 7.73
C MET A 199 1.03 11.47 8.74
N GLN A 200 1.58 11.04 9.88
CA GLN A 200 2.11 11.95 10.92
C GLN A 200 3.29 12.80 10.47
N ILE A 201 4.02 12.38 9.43
CA ILE A 201 5.15 13.16 8.91
C ILE A 201 4.74 14.10 7.77
N THR A 202 3.47 14.14 7.38
CA THR A 202 2.91 15.09 6.43
C THR A 202 2.17 16.20 7.15
N GLY A 203 2.14 17.40 6.58
CA GLY A 203 1.46 18.55 7.19
C GLY A 203 -0.06 18.46 7.11
N ASN A 204 -0.61 17.67 6.17
CA ASN A 204 -2.05 17.53 5.93
C ASN A 204 -2.47 16.05 5.97
N PRO A 205 -2.50 15.41 7.15
CA PRO A 205 -2.98 14.04 7.28
C PRO A 205 -4.50 13.97 7.17
N VAL A 206 -5.01 13.03 6.36
CA VAL A 206 -6.44 12.83 6.10
C VAL A 206 -6.82 11.37 6.35
N ALA A 207 -7.68 11.13 7.32
CA ALA A 207 -8.21 9.81 7.65
C ALA A 207 -9.40 9.47 6.74
N VAL A 208 -9.24 8.51 5.84
CA VAL A 208 -10.29 8.09 4.90
C VAL A 208 -10.95 6.81 5.40
N ASN A 209 -12.28 6.79 5.49
CA ASN A 209 -13.05 5.64 5.97
C ASN A 209 -12.47 5.01 7.26
N PRO A 210 -12.03 5.78 8.27
CA PRO A 210 -11.26 5.25 9.38
C PRO A 210 -12.09 4.30 10.24
N GLY A 211 -11.48 3.18 10.65
CA GLY A 211 -12.01 2.35 11.73
C GLY A 211 -11.95 3.09 13.08
N ASN A 212 -12.64 2.57 14.10
CA ASN A 212 -12.82 3.26 15.40
C ASN A 212 -11.52 3.77 16.03
N ALA A 213 -10.47 2.96 16.04
CA ALA A 213 -9.17 3.35 16.64
C ALA A 213 -8.54 4.53 15.88
N MET A 214 -8.53 4.48 14.55
CA MET A 214 -7.99 5.56 13.75
C MET A 214 -8.87 6.81 13.79
N LYS A 215 -10.20 6.65 13.82
CA LYS A 215 -11.14 7.78 13.97
C LYS A 215 -10.89 8.54 15.26
N LYS A 216 -10.72 7.80 16.39
CA LYS A 216 -10.38 8.41 17.68
C LYS A 216 -9.06 9.20 17.59
N MET A 217 -8.02 8.59 17.06
CA MET A 217 -6.71 9.23 16.89
C MET A 217 -6.80 10.48 15.98
N ALA A 218 -7.53 10.41 14.87
CA ALA A 218 -7.70 11.53 13.97
C ALA A 218 -8.38 12.72 14.67
N ILE A 219 -9.42 12.48 15.46
CA ILE A 219 -10.11 13.51 16.26
C ILE A 219 -9.14 14.13 17.29
N GLU A 220 -8.40 13.30 18.04
CA GLU A 220 -7.46 13.75 19.08
C GLU A 220 -6.32 14.60 18.51
N ASN A 221 -5.93 14.38 17.24
CA ASN A 221 -4.86 15.12 16.57
C ASN A 221 -5.36 16.20 15.59
N GLY A 222 -6.66 16.44 15.50
CA GLY A 222 -7.23 17.45 14.61
C GLY A 222 -7.10 17.10 13.12
N TRP A 223 -6.99 15.82 12.77
CA TRP A 223 -6.87 15.37 11.38
C TRP A 223 -8.21 15.45 10.67
N GLU A 224 -8.19 15.76 9.38
CA GLU A 224 -9.38 15.71 8.55
C GLU A 224 -9.88 14.25 8.42
N ILE A 225 -11.21 14.06 8.49
CA ILE A 225 -11.85 12.76 8.31
C ILE A 225 -12.75 12.82 7.09
N LYS A 226 -12.53 11.92 6.14
CA LYS A 226 -13.36 11.78 4.92
C LYS A 226 -13.99 10.40 4.85
N SER A 227 -15.19 10.36 4.24
CA SER A 227 -15.89 9.11 3.93
C SER A 227 -15.98 8.96 2.41
N TRP A 228 -15.23 8.02 1.87
CA TRP A 228 -15.21 7.65 0.44
C TRP A 228 -15.75 6.22 0.31
N LYS A 229 -17.02 6.09 0.05
CA LYS A 229 -17.69 4.80 -0.19
C LYS A 229 -18.28 4.77 -1.59
N LEU A 230 -18.47 3.55 -2.12
CA LEU A 230 -19.20 3.32 -3.37
C LEU A 230 -20.68 3.65 -3.20
#